data_46609db2c69ef935ee603364df8dcd76
#
_entry.id   46609db2c69ef935ee603364df8dcd76
#
_cell.length_a   1.000
_cell.length_b   1.000
_cell.length_c   1.000
_cell.angle_alpha   90.00
_cell.angle_beta   90.00
_cell.angle_gamma   90.00
#
_symmetry.space_group_name_H-M   'P 1'
#
loop_
_entity.id
_entity.type
_entity.pdbx_description
1 polymer ?
#
loop_
_entity_poly.entity_id
_entity_poly.type
_entity_poly.pdbx_seq_one_letter_code
_entity_poly.pdbx_strand_id
1 'polypeptide(L)'
;MKKNGEKISMLTSYDFTFAKILDEANIDIILVGDSASNVFAGNETTVPITLDEMIYHAKSVVKAVKRALVVVDLPFGTYQSDPQEALRSAIRIMKESGAHAVKLEGGFEVSESITRIINAGIPVMGHLGLTPQSIYKFGTYNVRGANKTEADQLISDAQDLERIGCFASVLEKIPAQL
;
A
#
# COMPACT_ATOMS: atom_id res chain seq x y z
N MET A 1 -8.34 -15.43 10.35
CA MET A 1 -6.97 -15.71 9.91
C MET A 1 -5.93 -15.10 10.87
N LYS A 2 -5.72 -13.78 10.96
CA LYS A 2 -4.67 -13.17 11.81
C LYS A 2 -4.67 -13.70 13.25
N LYS A 3 -5.82 -13.74 13.95
CA LYS A 3 -5.93 -14.25 15.33
C LYS A 3 -5.54 -15.74 15.50
N ASN A 4 -5.66 -16.51 14.42
CA ASN A 4 -5.37 -17.96 14.42
C ASN A 4 -3.97 -18.28 13.91
N GLY A 5 -3.15 -17.27 13.58
CA GLY A 5 -1.83 -17.46 12.96
C GLY A 5 -1.87 -18.06 11.55
N GLU A 6 -3.01 -18.01 10.88
CA GLU A 6 -3.15 -18.48 9.50
C GLU A 6 -2.46 -17.53 8.53
N LYS A 7 -1.70 -18.08 7.59
CA LYS A 7 -1.05 -17.28 6.54
C LYS A 7 -2.10 -16.68 5.62
N ILE A 8 -1.90 -15.40 5.28
CA ILE A 8 -2.76 -14.61 4.41
C ILE A 8 -2.03 -14.41 3.09
N SER A 9 -2.64 -14.83 1.98
CA SER A 9 -2.08 -14.64 0.64
C SER A 9 -2.45 -13.26 0.09
N MET A 10 -1.47 -12.56 -0.51
CA MET A 10 -1.70 -11.28 -1.18
C MET A 10 -1.01 -11.27 -2.54
N LEU A 11 -1.74 -10.84 -3.57
CA LEU A 11 -1.22 -10.62 -4.92
C LEU A 11 -1.71 -9.30 -5.49
N THR A 12 -0.92 -8.72 -6.40
CA THR A 12 -1.31 -7.52 -7.13
C THR A 12 -2.22 -7.86 -8.31
N SER A 13 -3.21 -6.99 -8.56
CA SER A 13 -4.00 -7.00 -9.79
C SER A 13 -4.47 -5.57 -10.12
N TYR A 14 -4.63 -5.30 -11.42
CA TYR A 14 -4.92 -3.96 -11.92
C TYR A 14 -6.16 -3.90 -12.81
N ASP A 15 -6.75 -5.05 -13.14
CA ASP A 15 -7.87 -5.16 -14.08
C ASP A 15 -8.91 -6.20 -13.61
N PHE A 16 -10.05 -6.17 -14.28
CA PHE A 16 -11.19 -7.05 -13.98
C PHE A 16 -10.87 -8.54 -14.19
N THR A 17 -10.16 -8.88 -15.26
CA THR A 17 -9.98 -10.29 -15.67
C THR A 17 -9.06 -11.02 -14.70
N PHE A 18 -7.88 -10.43 -14.41
CA PHE A 18 -6.94 -11.02 -13.45
C PHE A 18 -7.48 -11.00 -12.03
N ALA A 19 -8.16 -9.93 -11.60
CA ALA A 19 -8.76 -9.88 -10.28
C ALA A 19 -9.80 -11.00 -10.08
N LYS A 20 -10.62 -11.28 -11.09
CA LYS A 20 -11.59 -12.39 -11.05
C LYS A 20 -10.90 -13.75 -10.91
N ILE A 21 -9.84 -14.00 -11.68
CA ILE A 21 -9.07 -15.25 -11.60
C ILE A 21 -8.46 -15.43 -10.21
N LEU A 22 -7.88 -14.37 -9.64
CA LEU A 22 -7.27 -14.41 -8.31
C LEU A 22 -8.30 -14.62 -7.20
N ASP A 23 -9.46 -13.98 -7.28
CA ASP A 23 -10.55 -14.17 -6.33
C ASP A 23 -11.11 -15.60 -6.36
N GLU A 24 -11.29 -16.17 -7.57
CA GLU A 24 -11.71 -17.56 -7.77
C GLU A 24 -10.61 -18.57 -7.30
N ALA A 25 -9.33 -18.18 -7.35
CA ALA A 25 -8.22 -18.94 -6.81
C ALA A 25 -8.06 -18.82 -5.27
N ASN A 26 -8.98 -18.15 -4.60
CA ASN A 26 -9.00 -17.95 -3.15
C ASN A 26 -7.83 -17.12 -2.58
N ILE A 27 -7.28 -16.17 -3.34
CA ILE A 27 -6.36 -15.17 -2.79
C ILE A 27 -7.10 -14.30 -1.77
N ASP A 28 -6.47 -14.04 -0.61
CA ASP A 28 -7.14 -13.37 0.51
C ASP A 28 -7.15 -11.86 0.37
N ILE A 29 -6.09 -11.28 -0.18
CA ILE A 29 -5.95 -9.84 -0.40
C ILE A 29 -5.53 -9.59 -1.86
N ILE A 30 -6.22 -8.69 -2.53
CA ILE A 30 -5.81 -8.18 -3.84
C ILE A 30 -5.34 -6.73 -3.64
N LEU A 31 -4.08 -6.47 -4.02
CA LEU A 31 -3.49 -5.14 -3.98
C LEU A 31 -3.60 -4.48 -5.35
N VAL A 32 -4.23 -3.33 -5.42
CA VAL A 32 -4.14 -2.43 -6.57
C VAL A 32 -2.95 -1.51 -6.32
N GLY A 33 -1.79 -1.94 -6.83
CA GLY A 33 -0.51 -1.28 -6.60
C GLY A 33 -0.27 -0.10 -7.54
N ASP A 34 0.45 0.92 -7.07
CA ASP A 34 0.94 2.02 -7.93
C ASP A 34 1.97 1.54 -8.96
N SER A 35 2.48 0.32 -8.82
CA SER A 35 3.23 -0.41 -9.85
C SER A 35 2.47 -0.58 -11.18
N ALA A 36 1.17 -0.26 -11.23
CA ALA A 36 0.43 -0.06 -12.48
C ALA A 36 1.13 0.98 -13.39
N SER A 37 1.79 1.97 -12.82
CA SER A 37 2.67 2.92 -13.53
C SER A 37 3.69 2.22 -14.42
N ASN A 38 4.34 1.17 -13.89
CA ASN A 38 5.35 0.41 -14.64
C ASN A 38 4.71 -0.57 -15.63
N VAL A 39 3.75 -1.39 -15.17
CA VAL A 39 3.27 -2.55 -15.94
C VAL A 39 2.19 -2.21 -16.95
N PHE A 40 1.46 -1.10 -16.80
CA PHE A 40 0.44 -0.64 -17.74
C PHE A 40 0.88 0.58 -18.54
N ALA A 41 1.43 1.60 -17.88
CA ALA A 41 1.84 2.83 -18.56
C ALA A 41 3.28 2.77 -19.10
N GLY A 42 4.09 1.77 -18.69
CA GLY A 42 5.47 1.60 -19.16
C GLY A 42 6.44 2.63 -18.58
N ASN A 43 6.09 3.30 -17.49
CA ASN A 43 6.97 4.25 -16.82
C ASN A 43 8.10 3.53 -16.09
N GLU A 44 9.26 4.18 -15.94
CA GLU A 44 10.41 3.62 -15.22
C GLU A 44 10.19 3.49 -13.71
N THR A 45 9.31 4.32 -13.14
CA THR A 45 9.02 4.36 -11.70
C THR A 45 7.52 4.38 -11.42
N THR A 46 7.13 4.18 -10.15
CA THR A 46 5.72 4.30 -9.73
C THR A 46 5.26 5.76 -9.57
N VAL A 47 6.20 6.71 -9.53
CA VAL A 47 5.96 8.13 -9.22
C VAL A 47 4.95 8.83 -10.14
N PRO A 48 4.92 8.59 -11.47
CA PRO A 48 4.04 9.35 -12.37
C PRO A 48 2.56 9.01 -12.28
N ILE A 49 2.17 7.85 -11.72
CA ILE A 49 0.75 7.45 -11.72
C ILE A 49 -0.09 8.41 -10.88
N THR A 50 -1.24 8.77 -11.41
CA THR A 50 -2.16 9.70 -10.77
C THR A 50 -3.20 9.00 -9.89
N LEU A 51 -3.83 9.77 -8.99
CA LEU A 51 -4.93 9.27 -8.17
C LEU A 51 -6.13 8.80 -9.02
N ASP A 52 -6.41 9.49 -10.13
CA ASP A 52 -7.52 9.12 -11.02
C ASP A 52 -7.26 7.80 -11.73
N GLU A 53 -6.04 7.53 -12.15
CA GLU A 53 -5.63 6.24 -12.72
C GLU A 53 -5.72 5.13 -11.68
N MET A 54 -5.27 5.36 -10.45
CA MET A 54 -5.41 4.39 -9.37
C MET A 54 -6.89 4.07 -9.09
N ILE A 55 -7.75 5.08 -9.08
CA ILE A 55 -9.20 4.90 -8.94
C ILE A 55 -9.78 4.11 -10.12
N TYR A 56 -9.32 4.34 -11.35
CA TYR A 56 -9.74 3.57 -12.52
C TYR A 56 -9.41 2.07 -12.39
N HIS A 57 -8.16 1.75 -12.04
CA HIS A 57 -7.75 0.38 -11.79
C HIS A 57 -8.54 -0.26 -10.63
N ALA A 58 -8.68 0.46 -9.52
CA ALA A 58 -9.40 -0.01 -8.35
C ALA A 58 -10.88 -0.31 -8.66
N LYS A 59 -11.58 0.54 -9.45
CA LYS A 59 -12.94 0.27 -9.93
C LYS A 59 -13.05 -1.04 -10.71
N SER A 60 -12.05 -1.32 -11.54
CA SER A 60 -12.01 -2.53 -12.35
C SER A 60 -11.85 -3.78 -11.50
N VAL A 61 -10.94 -3.73 -10.52
CA VAL A 61 -10.67 -4.83 -9.59
C VAL A 61 -11.85 -5.09 -8.67
N VAL A 62 -12.41 -4.06 -8.02
CA VAL A 62 -13.52 -4.19 -7.07
C VAL A 62 -14.76 -4.83 -7.73
N LYS A 63 -15.04 -4.50 -8.99
CA LYS A 63 -16.18 -5.12 -9.72
C LYS A 63 -16.02 -6.63 -9.93
N ALA A 64 -14.80 -7.13 -9.96
CA ALA A 64 -14.49 -8.54 -10.19
C ALA A 64 -14.50 -9.38 -8.90
N VAL A 65 -14.17 -8.76 -7.78
CA VAL A 65 -13.90 -9.43 -6.50
C VAL A 65 -15.21 -9.65 -5.72
N LYS A 66 -15.36 -10.84 -5.16
CA LYS A 66 -16.50 -11.22 -4.31
C LYS A 66 -16.09 -11.55 -2.88
N ARG A 67 -14.85 -12.01 -2.67
CA ARG A 67 -14.34 -12.52 -1.40
C ARG A 67 -13.13 -11.77 -0.87
N ALA A 68 -12.12 -11.54 -1.72
CA ALA A 68 -10.84 -10.97 -1.30
C ALA A 68 -10.98 -9.54 -0.75
N LEU A 69 -10.13 -9.20 0.20
CA LEU A 69 -9.97 -7.81 0.63
C LEU A 69 -9.24 -7.03 -0.47
N VAL A 70 -9.81 -5.93 -0.94
CA VAL A 70 -9.16 -5.05 -1.92
C VAL A 70 -8.51 -3.89 -1.22
N VAL A 71 -7.18 -3.79 -1.36
CA VAL A 71 -6.34 -2.69 -0.84
C VAL A 71 -5.83 -1.87 -2.02
N VAL A 72 -5.82 -0.55 -1.92
CA VAL A 72 -5.39 0.35 -3.01
C VAL A 72 -4.29 1.27 -2.52
N ASP A 73 -3.22 1.39 -3.31
CA ASP A 73 -2.14 2.32 -3.00
C ASP A 73 -2.59 3.78 -3.18
N LEU A 74 -2.25 4.61 -2.21
CA LEU A 74 -2.21 6.05 -2.42
C LEU A 74 -0.95 6.39 -3.25
N PRO A 75 -1.08 6.99 -4.44
CA PRO A 75 0.08 7.29 -5.28
C PRO A 75 0.92 8.44 -4.70
N PHE A 76 2.16 8.51 -5.16
CA PHE A 76 3.09 9.58 -4.76
C PHE A 76 2.47 10.97 -4.92
N GLY A 77 2.74 11.85 -3.95
CA GLY A 77 2.24 13.23 -3.93
C GLY A 77 0.87 13.42 -3.31
N THR A 78 0.15 12.33 -2.98
CA THR A 78 -1.23 12.41 -2.46
C THR A 78 -1.35 12.34 -0.95
N TYR A 79 -0.24 12.10 -0.23
CA TYR A 79 -0.26 11.94 1.24
C TYR A 79 0.99 12.42 1.97
N GLN A 80 2.07 12.76 1.24
CA GLN A 80 3.34 13.14 1.86
C GLN A 80 3.36 14.59 2.34
N SER A 81 2.62 15.48 1.66
CA SER A 81 2.69 16.92 1.89
C SER A 81 1.76 17.42 3.01
N ASP A 82 0.56 16.85 3.09
CA ASP A 82 -0.49 17.33 4.00
C ASP A 82 -1.41 16.17 4.45
N PRO A 83 -1.58 15.95 5.77
CA PRO A 83 -2.49 14.93 6.29
C PRO A 83 -3.96 15.11 5.90
N GLN A 84 -4.40 16.34 5.63
CA GLN A 84 -5.77 16.56 5.14
C GLN A 84 -5.94 16.17 3.68
N GLU A 85 -4.91 16.40 2.86
CA GLU A 85 -4.88 15.93 1.48
C GLU A 85 -4.82 14.40 1.43
N ALA A 86 -4.03 13.77 2.29
CA ALA A 86 -3.99 12.32 2.45
C ALA A 86 -5.37 11.75 2.73
N LEU A 87 -6.11 12.34 3.68
CA LEU A 87 -7.48 11.92 3.98
C LEU A 87 -8.43 12.13 2.79
N ARG A 88 -8.35 13.26 2.09
CA ARG A 88 -9.19 13.51 0.91
C ARG A 88 -8.94 12.49 -0.19
N SER A 89 -7.67 12.15 -0.44
CA SER A 89 -7.26 11.15 -1.42
C SER A 89 -7.75 9.75 -1.04
N ALA A 90 -7.61 9.37 0.23
CA ALA A 90 -8.13 8.10 0.74
C ALA A 90 -9.67 8.03 0.61
N ILE A 91 -10.39 9.09 0.97
CA ILE A 91 -11.85 9.18 0.80
C ILE A 91 -12.25 9.02 -0.67
N ARG A 92 -11.54 9.63 -1.60
CA ARG A 92 -11.79 9.47 -3.04
C ARG A 92 -11.65 8.01 -3.47
N ILE A 93 -10.55 7.35 -3.11
CA ILE A 93 -10.36 5.92 -3.40
C ILE A 93 -11.54 5.11 -2.87
N MET A 94 -11.86 5.23 -1.59
CA MET A 94 -12.93 4.44 -0.96
C MET A 94 -14.29 4.69 -1.61
N LYS A 95 -14.69 5.94 -1.79
CA LYS A 95 -16.01 6.32 -2.33
C LYS A 95 -16.16 6.03 -3.81
N GLU A 96 -15.12 6.29 -4.59
CA GLU A 96 -15.23 6.20 -6.04
C GLU A 96 -14.98 4.78 -6.56
N SER A 97 -14.15 3.98 -5.88
CA SER A 97 -13.86 2.61 -6.32
C SER A 97 -14.65 1.53 -5.56
N GLY A 98 -15.03 1.80 -4.32
CA GLY A 98 -15.59 0.78 -3.43
C GLY A 98 -14.52 -0.12 -2.80
N ALA A 99 -13.25 0.27 -2.80
CA ALA A 99 -12.15 -0.45 -2.14
C ALA A 99 -12.39 -0.58 -0.62
N HIS A 100 -11.69 -1.53 0.01
CA HIS A 100 -11.90 -1.85 1.42
C HIS A 100 -10.83 -1.22 2.34
N ALA A 101 -9.66 -0.89 1.82
CA ALA A 101 -8.55 -0.29 2.55
C ALA A 101 -7.61 0.46 1.61
N VAL A 102 -6.72 1.27 2.17
CA VAL A 102 -5.64 1.94 1.43
C VAL A 102 -4.27 1.50 1.94
N LYS A 103 -3.22 1.63 1.08
CA LYS A 103 -1.82 1.42 1.48
C LYS A 103 -1.03 2.70 1.28
N LEU A 104 -0.09 2.99 2.18
CA LEU A 104 0.84 4.12 2.12
C LEU A 104 2.26 3.65 2.41
N GLU A 105 3.23 4.30 1.78
CA GLU A 105 4.66 4.07 1.98
C GLU A 105 5.25 5.07 2.96
N GLY A 106 6.09 4.58 3.89
CA GLY A 106 6.80 5.37 4.87
C GLY A 106 6.44 5.01 6.31
N GLY A 107 7.27 5.50 7.23
CA GLY A 107 7.15 5.31 8.68
C GLY A 107 6.72 6.59 9.38
N PHE A 108 7.60 7.06 10.29
CA PHE A 108 7.34 8.25 11.11
C PHE A 108 6.93 9.49 10.29
N GLU A 109 7.55 9.71 9.14
CA GLU A 109 7.32 10.89 8.29
C GLU A 109 5.90 11.02 7.75
N VAL A 110 5.15 9.92 7.67
CA VAL A 110 3.74 9.89 7.21
C VAL A 110 2.75 9.48 8.30
N SER A 111 3.21 9.35 9.53
CA SER A 111 2.42 8.87 10.67
C SER A 111 1.17 9.71 10.94
N GLU A 112 1.23 11.03 10.77
CA GLU A 112 0.09 11.92 10.94
C GLU A 112 -0.96 11.68 9.85
N SER A 113 -0.54 11.50 8.59
CA SER A 113 -1.43 11.16 7.48
C SER A 113 -2.14 9.83 7.73
N ILE A 114 -1.41 8.81 8.17
CA ILE A 114 -1.97 7.49 8.52
C ILE A 114 -2.98 7.62 9.67
N THR A 115 -2.60 8.32 10.74
CA THR A 115 -3.47 8.54 11.90
C THR A 115 -4.78 9.21 11.50
N ARG A 116 -4.72 10.22 10.65
CA ARG A 116 -5.90 10.96 10.19
C ARG A 116 -6.83 10.10 9.35
N ILE A 117 -6.28 9.25 8.48
CA ILE A 117 -7.05 8.31 7.66
C ILE A 117 -7.73 7.26 8.53
N ILE A 118 -7.00 6.65 9.48
CA ILE A 118 -7.55 5.64 10.41
C ILE A 118 -8.66 6.23 11.28
N ASN A 119 -8.46 7.45 11.83
CA ASN A 119 -9.47 8.13 12.64
C ASN A 119 -10.75 8.48 11.87
N ALA A 120 -10.68 8.57 10.54
CA ALA A 120 -11.86 8.72 9.68
C ALA A 120 -12.57 7.38 9.39
N GLY A 121 -12.07 6.26 9.93
CA GLY A 121 -12.68 4.94 9.76
C GLY A 121 -12.19 4.17 8.52
N ILE A 122 -11.12 4.60 7.87
CA ILE A 122 -10.54 3.92 6.71
C ILE A 122 -9.38 3.03 7.17
N PRO A 123 -9.43 1.69 6.91
CA PRO A 123 -8.33 0.80 7.26
C PRO A 123 -7.08 1.10 6.44
N VAL A 124 -5.91 1.08 7.09
CA VAL A 124 -4.62 1.37 6.47
C VAL A 124 -3.66 0.19 6.59
N MET A 125 -3.01 -0.13 5.48
CA MET A 125 -1.83 -0.99 5.39
C MET A 125 -0.59 -0.10 5.26
N GLY A 126 0.42 -0.31 6.11
CA GLY A 126 1.71 0.37 6.00
C GLY A 126 2.62 -0.30 4.96
N HIS A 127 3.72 0.37 4.59
CA HIS A 127 4.76 -0.20 3.73
C HIS A 127 6.12 0.37 4.10
N LEU A 128 7.03 -0.50 4.53
CA LEU A 128 8.38 -0.18 4.98
C LEU A 128 9.45 -0.97 4.21
N GLY A 129 10.68 -0.58 4.40
CA GLY A 129 11.84 -1.14 3.71
C GLY A 129 12.11 -0.41 2.42
N LEU A 130 12.18 -1.11 1.29
CA LEU A 130 12.22 -0.46 -0.01
C LEU A 130 10.83 0.05 -0.36
N THR A 131 10.69 1.35 -0.39
CA THR A 131 9.46 2.04 -0.79
C THR A 131 9.67 2.64 -2.19
N PRO A 132 9.06 2.07 -3.25
CA PRO A 132 9.31 2.48 -4.65
C PRO A 132 9.02 3.96 -4.92
N GLN A 133 8.07 4.57 -4.23
CA GLN A 133 7.80 6.01 -4.34
C GLN A 133 8.97 6.89 -3.89
N SER A 134 9.89 6.34 -3.06
CA SER A 134 11.10 7.01 -2.60
C SER A 134 12.33 6.72 -3.47
N ILE A 135 12.17 6.19 -4.69
CA ILE A 135 13.28 5.73 -5.53
C ILE A 135 14.30 6.83 -5.83
N TYR A 136 13.86 8.07 -6.02
CA TYR A 136 14.77 9.20 -6.25
C TYR A 136 15.60 9.57 -5.01
N LYS A 137 15.08 9.33 -3.80
CA LYS A 137 15.83 9.47 -2.54
C LYS A 137 16.85 8.35 -2.38
N PHE A 138 16.48 7.13 -2.74
CA PHE A 138 17.36 5.95 -2.58
C PHE A 138 18.38 5.81 -3.71
N GLY A 139 18.04 6.21 -4.92
CA GLY A 139 18.87 6.08 -6.12
C GLY A 139 19.08 4.64 -6.60
N THR A 140 18.62 3.65 -5.84
CA THR A 140 18.78 2.22 -6.14
C THR A 140 17.62 1.40 -5.57
N TYR A 141 17.43 0.19 -6.10
CA TYR A 141 16.50 -0.81 -5.55
C TYR A 141 17.21 -1.81 -4.60
N ASN A 142 18.23 -1.37 -3.86
CA ASN A 142 18.97 -2.23 -2.94
C ASN A 142 18.18 -2.55 -1.68
N VAL A 143 18.62 -3.61 -0.95
CA VAL A 143 18.08 -4.01 0.34
C VAL A 143 18.20 -2.86 1.34
N ARG A 144 17.11 -2.60 2.08
CA ARG A 144 17.01 -1.59 3.14
C ARG A 144 17.20 -2.24 4.51
N GLY A 145 17.73 -1.49 5.48
CA GLY A 145 18.03 -2.05 6.81
C GLY A 145 19.27 -2.94 6.85
N ALA A 146 20.20 -2.79 5.90
CA ALA A 146 21.44 -3.56 5.86
C ALA A 146 22.45 -3.14 6.93
N ASN A 147 22.36 -1.93 7.46
CA ASN A 147 23.18 -1.44 8.57
C ASN A 147 22.32 -1.24 9.83
N LYS A 148 22.99 -1.22 10.99
CA LYS A 148 22.30 -1.17 12.29
C LYS A 148 21.36 0.03 12.45
N THR A 149 21.79 1.21 12.05
CA THR A 149 21.00 2.45 12.20
C THR A 149 19.70 2.37 11.41
N GLU A 150 19.77 1.91 10.16
CA GLU A 150 18.61 1.76 9.30
C GLU A 150 17.70 0.62 9.78
N ALA A 151 18.27 -0.47 10.28
CA ALA A 151 17.53 -1.59 10.87
C ALA A 151 16.75 -1.14 12.12
N ASP A 152 17.41 -0.45 13.05
CA ASP A 152 16.79 0.09 14.25
C ASP A 152 15.62 1.05 13.90
N GLN A 153 15.79 1.89 12.87
CA GLN A 153 14.74 2.78 12.39
C GLN A 153 13.55 1.99 11.81
N LEU A 154 13.79 0.98 10.97
CA LEU A 154 12.72 0.14 10.42
C LEU A 154 11.91 -0.58 11.50
N ILE A 155 12.59 -1.08 12.55
CA ILE A 155 11.92 -1.70 13.69
C ILE A 155 11.04 -0.68 14.41
N SER A 156 11.58 0.52 14.67
CA SER A 156 10.82 1.60 15.32
C SER A 156 9.60 2.00 14.49
N ASP A 157 9.76 2.18 13.18
CA ASP A 157 8.68 2.54 12.28
C ASP A 157 7.60 1.45 12.23
N ALA A 158 7.98 0.18 12.20
CA ALA A 158 7.03 -0.93 12.22
C ALA A 158 6.18 -0.96 13.50
N GLN A 159 6.83 -0.72 14.66
CA GLN A 159 6.15 -0.63 15.96
C GLN A 159 5.21 0.59 16.02
N ASP A 160 5.61 1.71 15.42
CA ASP A 160 4.79 2.92 15.36
C ASP A 160 3.57 2.71 14.47
N LEU A 161 3.72 2.09 13.30
CA LEU A 161 2.59 1.74 12.42
C LEU A 161 1.58 0.81 13.12
N GLU A 162 2.06 -0.19 13.87
CA GLU A 162 1.18 -1.05 14.68
C GLU A 162 0.45 -0.23 15.76
N ARG A 163 1.16 0.63 16.48
CA ARG A 163 0.58 1.48 17.55
C ARG A 163 -0.45 2.46 17.05
N ILE A 164 -0.25 3.03 15.85
CA ILE A 164 -1.20 3.92 15.18
C ILE A 164 -2.46 3.17 14.74
N GLY A 165 -2.36 1.86 14.50
CA GLY A 165 -3.50 1.02 14.18
C GLY A 165 -3.54 0.52 12.73
N CYS A 166 -2.42 0.51 12.01
CA CYS A 166 -2.32 -0.20 10.75
C CYS A 166 -2.67 -1.67 10.94
N PHE A 167 -3.56 -2.21 10.10
CA PHE A 167 -4.00 -3.61 10.25
C PHE A 167 -2.95 -4.61 9.75
N ALA A 168 -2.03 -4.17 8.89
CA ALA A 168 -0.92 -4.93 8.33
C ALA A 168 0.16 -3.96 7.82
N SER A 169 1.35 -4.49 7.52
CA SER A 169 2.42 -3.76 6.84
C SER A 169 3.13 -4.66 5.83
N VAL A 170 3.49 -4.08 4.68
CA VAL A 170 4.42 -4.68 3.73
C VAL A 170 5.83 -4.38 4.20
N LEU A 171 6.70 -5.37 4.15
CA LEU A 171 8.13 -5.25 4.42
C LEU A 171 8.88 -5.67 3.15
N GLU A 172 9.29 -4.70 2.34
CA GLU A 172 9.92 -4.97 1.04
C GLU A 172 11.43 -4.86 1.12
N LYS A 173 12.12 -5.87 0.54
CA LYS A 173 13.60 -5.91 0.42
C LYS A 173 14.33 -5.53 1.71
N ILE A 174 13.98 -6.17 2.80
CA ILE A 174 14.68 -6.11 4.09
C ILE A 174 15.44 -7.41 4.33
N PRO A 175 16.50 -7.42 5.17
CA PRO A 175 17.16 -8.66 5.59
C PRO A 175 16.19 -9.59 6.31
N ALA A 176 16.26 -10.90 6.02
CA ALA A 176 15.38 -11.91 6.63
C ALA A 176 15.58 -12.06 8.17
N GLN A 177 16.67 -11.55 8.71
CA GLN A 177 16.97 -11.58 10.14
C GLN A 177 16.38 -10.38 10.90
N LEU A 178 15.91 -9.37 10.20
CA LEU A 178 15.28 -8.19 10.75
C LEU A 178 13.80 -8.42 11.01
#